data_8b8dbf84be77d1a7157164b48f50b9c6
#
_entry.id   8b8dbf84be77d1a7157164b48f50b9c6
#
_cell.length_a   1.000
_cell.length_b   1.000
_cell.length_c   1.000
_cell.angle_alpha   90.00
_cell.angle_beta   90.00
_cell.angle_gamma   90.00
#
_symmetry.space_group_name_H-M   'P 1'
#
loop_
_entity.id
_entity.type
_entity.pdbx_description
1 polymer ?
#
loop_
_entity_poly.entity_id
_entity_poly.type
_entity_poly.pdbx_seq_one_letter_code
_entity_poly.pdbx_strand_id
1 'polypeptide(L)'
;MDFYTKRKVKVIRDYCVSWTIAFTLFALIRGLGTVEQGSLRLDFNSSIKIILTLGPVMGVFSGLAQIWMEENFYRRVSILRFLLLRMLYTLFIVFFLIISAFVIYNFFFVEDLNLKSFVFQEGSFSVYLYVICIDLLINSFRQLNLMLGNGNIAKLITGKFYHPREEE
;
A
#
# COMPACT_ATOMS: atom_id res chain seq x y z
N MET A 1 -17.57 17.10 -13.72
CA MET A 1 -16.39 16.65 -12.97
C MET A 1 -15.20 16.79 -13.90
N ASP A 2 -14.25 17.62 -13.54
CA ASP A 2 -13.11 18.02 -14.37
C ASP A 2 -12.18 16.82 -14.65
N PHE A 3 -11.56 16.74 -15.83
CA PHE A 3 -10.65 15.65 -16.21
C PHE A 3 -9.54 15.41 -15.16
N TYR A 4 -9.05 16.49 -14.58
CA TYR A 4 -8.03 16.49 -13.54
C TYR A 4 -8.52 15.81 -12.24
N THR A 5 -9.75 16.08 -11.84
CA THR A 5 -10.37 15.46 -10.65
C THR A 5 -10.59 13.95 -10.87
N LYS A 6 -11.02 13.55 -12.07
CA LYS A 6 -11.19 12.13 -12.42
C LYS A 6 -9.88 11.35 -12.32
N ARG A 7 -8.77 11.95 -12.75
CA ARG A 7 -7.44 11.35 -12.65
C ARG A 7 -7.02 11.14 -11.19
N LYS A 8 -7.19 12.15 -10.33
CA LYS A 8 -6.88 12.07 -8.90
C LYS A 8 -7.69 10.98 -8.19
N VAL A 9 -8.99 10.95 -8.42
CA VAL A 9 -9.88 9.94 -7.85
C VAL A 9 -9.47 8.52 -8.30
N LYS A 10 -9.13 8.35 -9.57
CA LYS A 10 -8.64 7.06 -10.08
C LYS A 10 -7.37 6.61 -9.34
N VAL A 11 -6.42 7.53 -9.13
CA VAL A 11 -5.18 7.23 -8.40
C VAL A 11 -5.49 6.75 -6.99
N ILE A 12 -6.29 7.51 -6.24
CA ILE A 12 -6.66 7.16 -4.86
C ILE A 12 -7.36 5.80 -4.82
N ARG A 13 -8.32 5.57 -5.71
CA ARG A 13 -9.02 4.28 -5.82
C ARG A 13 -8.05 3.13 -6.05
N ASP A 14 -7.12 3.28 -7.00
CA ASP A 14 -6.17 2.23 -7.36
C ASP A 14 -5.24 1.91 -6.18
N TYR A 15 -4.83 2.91 -5.39
CA TYR A 15 -4.08 2.71 -4.14
C TYR A 15 -4.93 2.03 -3.05
N CYS A 16 -6.19 2.43 -2.86
CA CYS A 16 -7.09 1.78 -1.90
C CYS A 16 -7.27 0.29 -2.21
N VAL A 17 -7.50 -0.05 -3.48
CA VAL A 17 -7.62 -1.44 -3.92
C VAL A 17 -6.32 -2.21 -3.67
N SER A 18 -5.18 -1.64 -4.05
CA SER A 18 -3.87 -2.27 -3.87
C SER A 18 -3.54 -2.54 -2.41
N TRP A 19 -3.76 -1.57 -1.52
CA TRP A 19 -3.53 -1.74 -0.08
C TRP A 19 -4.50 -2.74 0.56
N THR A 20 -5.77 -2.73 0.15
CA THR A 20 -6.75 -3.71 0.64
C THR A 20 -6.37 -5.13 0.24
N ILE A 21 -5.94 -5.34 -1.01
CA ILE A 21 -5.43 -6.63 -1.47
C ILE A 21 -4.18 -7.04 -0.68
N ALA A 22 -3.24 -6.11 -0.47
CA ALA A 22 -2.02 -6.37 0.28
C ALA A 22 -2.31 -6.83 1.72
N PHE A 23 -3.16 -6.12 2.45
CA PHE A 23 -3.54 -6.52 3.80
C PHE A 23 -4.31 -7.84 3.83
N THR A 24 -5.13 -8.13 2.82
CA THR A 24 -5.80 -9.41 2.69
C THR A 24 -4.80 -10.54 2.50
N LEU A 25 -3.82 -10.36 1.63
CA LEU A 25 -2.73 -11.33 1.43
C LEU A 25 -1.91 -11.53 2.71
N PHE A 26 -1.60 -10.46 3.41
CA PHE A 26 -0.89 -10.54 4.69
C PHE A 26 -1.66 -11.37 5.73
N ALA A 27 -2.97 -11.14 5.85
CA ALA A 27 -3.82 -11.90 6.77
C ALA A 27 -3.90 -13.37 6.39
N LEU A 28 -3.97 -13.69 5.09
CA LEU A 28 -3.93 -15.06 4.59
C LEU A 28 -2.60 -15.74 4.92
N ILE A 29 -1.47 -15.11 4.61
CA ILE A 29 -0.12 -15.65 4.88
C ILE A 29 0.04 -15.90 6.39
N ARG A 30 -0.37 -14.93 7.21
CA ARG A 30 -0.31 -15.05 8.66
C ARG A 30 -1.24 -16.15 9.18
N GLY A 31 -2.46 -16.26 8.64
CA GLY A 31 -3.42 -17.31 8.99
C GLY A 31 -2.93 -18.72 8.64
N LEU A 32 -2.19 -18.87 7.54
CA LEU A 32 -1.59 -20.14 7.15
C LEU A 32 -0.33 -20.49 7.97
N GLY A 33 0.42 -19.48 8.45
CA GLY A 33 1.68 -19.67 9.19
C GLY A 33 1.52 -19.83 10.70
N THR A 34 0.37 -19.49 11.29
CA THR A 34 0.18 -19.41 12.75
C THR A 34 -0.57 -20.57 13.36
N VAL A 35 -0.51 -21.76 12.79
CA VAL A 35 -1.03 -22.96 13.45
C VAL A 35 -0.28 -23.28 14.76
N GLU A 36 0.91 -22.68 15.00
CA GLU A 36 1.79 -23.06 16.10
C GLU A 36 2.17 -21.98 17.12
N GLN A 37 1.82 -20.71 16.97
CA GLN A 37 2.24 -19.68 17.95
C GLN A 37 1.05 -18.95 18.57
N GLY A 38 0.73 -19.32 19.78
CA GLY A 38 -0.43 -19.01 20.60
C GLY A 38 -0.57 -17.59 21.15
N SER A 39 -0.12 -16.54 20.48
CA SER A 39 -0.33 -15.16 20.95
C SER A 39 -0.84 -14.28 19.81
N LEU A 40 -2.10 -13.90 19.88
CA LEU A 40 -2.90 -13.15 18.92
C LEU A 40 -3.55 -14.02 17.82
N ARG A 41 -4.38 -14.98 18.22
CA ARG A 41 -5.49 -15.42 17.35
C ARG A 41 -6.42 -14.23 17.15
N LEU A 42 -6.09 -13.42 16.16
CA LEU A 42 -7.12 -12.52 15.63
C LEU A 42 -8.17 -13.41 15.00
N ASP A 43 -9.35 -13.48 15.60
CA ASP A 43 -10.49 -14.13 15.01
C ASP A 43 -10.68 -13.62 13.57
N PHE A 44 -11.11 -14.50 12.67
CA PHE A 44 -11.33 -14.16 11.26
C PHE A 44 -12.16 -12.86 11.11
N ASN A 45 -13.20 -12.69 11.93
CA ASN A 45 -14.02 -11.47 11.99
C ASN A 45 -13.20 -10.22 12.36
N SER A 46 -12.28 -10.33 13.30
CA SER A 46 -11.43 -9.23 13.73
C SER A 46 -10.42 -8.84 12.64
N SER A 47 -9.85 -9.84 11.97
CA SER A 47 -8.95 -9.61 10.83
C SER A 47 -9.65 -8.91 9.68
N ILE A 48 -10.88 -9.30 9.32
CA ILE A 48 -11.67 -8.63 8.27
C ILE A 48 -11.94 -7.17 8.62
N LYS A 49 -12.33 -6.87 9.86
CA LYS A 49 -12.58 -5.48 10.29
C LYS A 49 -11.35 -4.60 10.13
N ILE A 50 -10.18 -5.11 10.54
CA ILE A 50 -8.90 -4.40 10.41
C ILE A 50 -8.56 -4.17 8.94
N ILE A 51 -8.67 -5.19 8.08
CA ILE A 51 -8.36 -5.08 6.65
C ILE A 51 -9.28 -4.07 5.98
N LEU A 52 -10.59 -4.14 6.27
CA LEU A 52 -11.61 -3.29 5.65
C LEU A 52 -11.47 -1.82 6.03
N THR A 53 -10.91 -1.53 7.21
CA THR A 53 -10.66 -0.15 7.69
C THR A 53 -9.27 0.33 7.34
N LEU A 54 -8.24 -0.45 7.63
CA LEU A 54 -6.83 -0.05 7.46
C LEU A 54 -6.45 0.04 5.98
N GLY A 55 -6.94 -0.88 5.14
CA GLY A 55 -6.64 -0.90 3.70
C GLY A 55 -7.02 0.41 2.99
N PRO A 56 -8.28 0.85 3.04
CA PRO A 56 -8.70 2.12 2.45
C PRO A 56 -8.00 3.34 3.08
N VAL A 57 -7.79 3.37 4.41
CA VAL A 57 -7.10 4.47 5.09
C VAL A 57 -5.68 4.62 4.56
N MET A 58 -4.92 3.53 4.50
CA MET A 58 -3.56 3.52 3.95
C MET A 58 -3.57 3.87 2.45
N GLY A 59 -4.55 3.39 1.71
CA GLY A 59 -4.71 3.68 0.29
C GLY A 59 -4.98 5.14 0.00
N VAL A 60 -5.87 5.78 0.74
CA VAL A 60 -6.14 7.23 0.61
C VAL A 60 -4.89 8.02 0.93
N PHE A 61 -4.23 7.72 2.03
CA PHE A 61 -3.02 8.42 2.45
C PHE A 61 -1.89 8.27 1.41
N SER A 62 -1.61 7.05 0.96
CA SER A 62 -0.59 6.78 -0.06
C SER A 62 -0.95 7.41 -1.40
N GLY A 63 -2.23 7.38 -1.79
CA GLY A 63 -2.71 7.99 -3.02
C GLY A 63 -2.58 9.50 -3.03
N LEU A 64 -2.92 10.18 -1.93
CA LEU A 64 -2.76 11.64 -1.78
C LEU A 64 -1.29 12.04 -1.83
N ALA A 65 -0.44 11.34 -1.10
CA ALA A 65 0.99 11.61 -1.10
C ALA A 65 1.62 11.39 -2.48
N GLN A 66 1.19 10.34 -3.21
CA GLN A 66 1.65 10.11 -4.58
C GLN A 66 1.24 11.24 -5.53
N ILE A 67 -0.01 11.71 -5.43
CA ILE A 67 -0.48 12.86 -6.23
C ILE A 67 0.37 14.09 -5.93
N TRP A 68 0.62 14.36 -4.65
CA TRP A 68 1.44 15.49 -4.22
C TRP A 68 2.88 15.39 -4.76
N MET A 69 3.47 14.19 -4.72
CA MET A 69 4.80 13.94 -5.28
C MET A 69 4.83 14.12 -6.81
N GLU A 70 3.81 13.63 -7.53
CA GLU A 70 3.71 13.79 -8.97
C GLU A 70 3.61 15.27 -9.38
N GLU A 71 2.87 16.08 -8.63
CA GLU A 71 2.68 17.50 -8.92
C GLU A 71 3.92 18.36 -8.65
N ASN A 72 4.63 18.07 -7.56
CA ASN A 72 5.70 18.95 -7.08
C ASN A 72 7.10 18.52 -7.52
N PHE A 73 7.35 17.21 -7.68
CA PHE A 73 8.71 16.71 -7.81
C PHE A 73 9.02 16.00 -9.14
N TYR A 74 8.04 15.43 -9.83
CA TYR A 74 8.28 14.56 -10.99
C TYR A 74 8.97 15.26 -12.19
N ARG A 75 8.93 16.58 -12.27
CA ARG A 75 9.48 17.34 -13.43
C ARG A 75 10.84 17.99 -13.20
N ARG A 76 11.38 18.00 -11.97
CA ARG A 76 12.53 18.87 -11.64
C ARG A 76 13.64 18.24 -10.78
N VAL A 77 13.58 16.96 -10.46
CA VAL A 77 14.47 16.38 -9.45
C VAL A 77 15.35 15.30 -10.05
N SER A 78 16.65 15.28 -9.68
CA SER A 78 17.59 14.23 -10.06
C SER A 78 17.15 12.89 -9.44
N ILE A 79 17.49 11.77 -10.10
CA ILE A 79 17.13 10.40 -9.69
C ILE A 79 17.51 10.13 -8.22
N LEU A 80 18.68 10.59 -7.79
CA LEU A 80 19.15 10.41 -6.41
C LEU A 80 18.24 11.12 -5.38
N ARG A 81 17.89 12.37 -5.64
CA ARG A 81 16.98 13.14 -4.77
C ARG A 81 15.59 12.52 -4.72
N PHE A 82 15.12 12.02 -5.86
CA PHE A 82 13.84 11.30 -5.93
C PHE A 82 13.88 10.03 -5.07
N LEU A 83 14.96 9.26 -5.11
CA LEU A 83 15.14 8.03 -4.34
C LEU A 83 15.19 8.32 -2.82
N LEU A 84 15.94 9.36 -2.41
CA LEU A 84 16.00 9.80 -1.02
C LEU A 84 14.62 10.27 -0.50
N LEU A 85 13.92 11.09 -1.28
CA LEU A 85 12.58 11.55 -0.92
C LEU A 85 11.62 10.37 -0.76
N ARG A 86 11.78 9.35 -1.59
CA ARG A 86 10.99 8.15 -1.53
C ARG A 86 11.27 7.30 -0.30
N MET A 87 12.53 7.12 0.07
CA MET A 87 12.87 6.44 1.33
C MET A 87 12.28 7.16 2.54
N LEU A 88 12.38 8.49 2.56
CA LEU A 88 11.79 9.31 3.63
C LEU A 88 10.27 9.17 3.68
N TYR A 89 9.62 9.11 2.52
CA TYR A 89 8.18 8.89 2.41
C TYR A 89 7.76 7.49 2.90
N THR A 90 8.52 6.45 2.57
CA THR A 90 8.24 5.09 3.05
C THR A 90 8.33 5.00 4.58
N LEU A 91 9.32 5.67 5.20
CA LEU A 91 9.39 5.78 6.66
C LEU A 91 8.15 6.50 7.23
N PHE A 92 7.68 7.54 6.57
CA PHE A 92 6.48 8.27 7.00
C PHE A 92 5.22 7.41 6.87
N ILE A 93 5.11 6.56 5.84
CA ILE A 93 4.02 5.58 5.71
C ILE A 93 4.01 4.59 6.87
N VAL A 94 5.17 4.05 7.24
CA VAL A 94 5.26 3.12 8.38
C VAL A 94 4.82 3.80 9.68
N PHE A 95 5.27 5.03 9.91
CA PHE A 95 4.84 5.80 11.07
C PHE A 95 3.32 6.04 11.09
N PHE A 96 2.75 6.41 9.95
CA PHE A 96 1.30 6.59 9.80
C PHE A 96 0.54 5.27 10.00
N LEU A 97 1.06 4.16 9.50
CA LEU A 97 0.50 2.82 9.74
C LEU A 97 0.42 2.51 11.23
N ILE A 98 1.51 2.74 11.97
CA ILE A 98 1.55 2.47 13.41
C ILE A 98 0.45 3.24 14.14
N ILE A 99 0.33 4.54 13.86
CA ILE A 99 -0.69 5.39 14.51
C ILE A 99 -2.09 4.94 14.11
N SER A 100 -2.36 4.74 12.81
CA SER A 100 -3.69 4.35 12.34
C SER A 100 -4.09 2.95 12.84
N ALA A 101 -3.17 1.99 12.85
CA ALA A 101 -3.41 0.66 13.40
C ALA A 101 -3.68 0.71 14.90
N PHE A 102 -2.94 1.51 15.67
CA PHE A 102 -3.16 1.70 17.10
C PHE A 102 -4.54 2.29 17.40
N VAL A 103 -4.94 3.34 16.67
CA VAL A 103 -6.27 3.96 16.82
C VAL A 103 -7.39 2.97 16.47
N ILE A 104 -7.26 2.25 15.35
CA ILE A 104 -8.23 1.27 14.91
C ILE A 104 -8.35 0.13 15.93
N TYR A 105 -7.20 -0.35 16.44
CA TYR A 105 -7.17 -1.43 17.43
C TYR A 105 -7.88 -1.02 18.72
N ASN A 106 -7.57 0.14 19.29
CA ASN A 106 -8.25 0.65 20.48
C ASN A 106 -9.73 0.87 20.26
N PHE A 107 -10.14 1.30 19.06
CA PHE A 107 -11.54 1.53 18.73
C PHE A 107 -12.37 0.22 18.69
N PHE A 108 -11.80 -0.85 18.09
CA PHE A 108 -12.55 -2.10 17.91
C PHE A 108 -12.41 -3.08 19.06
N PHE A 109 -11.32 -3.06 19.81
CA PHE A 109 -11.02 -4.08 20.82
C PHE A 109 -11.08 -3.57 22.25
N VAL A 110 -11.26 -2.25 22.46
CA VAL A 110 -11.43 -1.62 23.79
C VAL A 110 -10.36 -2.08 24.82
N GLU A 111 -9.15 -2.33 24.38
CA GLU A 111 -8.02 -2.66 25.25
C GLU A 111 -7.21 -1.40 25.48
N ASP A 112 -6.96 -1.07 26.77
CA ASP A 112 -6.05 0.02 27.18
C ASP A 112 -4.59 -0.35 26.88
N LEU A 113 -4.27 -0.46 25.58
CA LEU A 113 -2.91 -0.76 25.15
C LEU A 113 -2.03 0.49 25.20
N ASN A 114 -0.87 0.34 25.79
CA ASN A 114 0.16 1.38 25.73
C ASN A 114 0.80 1.38 24.33
N LEU A 115 0.91 2.55 23.70
CA LEU A 115 1.50 2.71 22.35
C LEU A 115 2.90 2.07 22.28
N LYS A 116 3.71 2.19 23.34
CA LYS A 116 5.05 1.60 23.38
C LYS A 116 5.01 0.06 23.31
N SER A 117 4.11 -0.58 24.05
CA SER A 117 3.95 -2.05 24.00
C SER A 117 3.42 -2.51 22.64
N PHE A 118 2.52 -1.76 22.03
CA PHE A 118 2.00 -2.06 20.69
C PHE A 118 3.08 -2.01 19.60
N VAL A 119 3.95 -0.99 19.62
CA VAL A 119 5.03 -0.83 18.63
C VAL A 119 6.07 -1.93 18.71
N PHE A 120 6.42 -2.35 19.93
CA PHE A 120 7.48 -3.36 20.18
C PHE A 120 6.94 -4.76 20.44
N GLN A 121 5.66 -5.01 20.16
CA GLN A 121 5.06 -6.33 20.31
C GLN A 121 5.72 -7.33 19.36
N GLU A 122 5.83 -8.58 19.81
CA GLU A 122 6.35 -9.66 18.99
C GLU A 122 5.56 -9.79 17.68
N GLY A 123 6.25 -9.79 16.54
CA GLY A 123 5.65 -9.84 15.20
C GLY A 123 5.34 -8.48 14.57
N SER A 124 5.38 -7.36 15.29
CA SER A 124 5.18 -6.03 14.72
C SER A 124 6.23 -5.69 13.68
N PHE A 125 7.47 -6.10 13.87
CA PHE A 125 8.56 -5.90 12.91
C PHE A 125 8.28 -6.55 11.55
N SER A 126 7.70 -7.74 11.54
CA SER A 126 7.31 -8.42 10.29
C SER A 126 6.25 -7.63 9.52
N VAL A 127 5.32 -6.99 10.23
CA VAL A 127 4.30 -6.11 9.61
C VAL A 127 4.96 -4.88 8.98
N TYR A 128 5.90 -4.24 9.68
CA TYR A 128 6.59 -3.05 9.17
C TYR A 128 7.41 -3.38 7.92
N LEU A 129 8.16 -4.48 7.95
CA LEU A 129 8.94 -4.94 6.80
C LEU A 129 8.04 -5.29 5.61
N TYR A 130 6.92 -5.97 5.86
CA TYR A 130 5.92 -6.26 4.84
C TYR A 130 5.37 -4.99 4.19
N VAL A 131 4.99 -4.00 4.99
CA VAL A 131 4.45 -2.72 4.49
C VAL A 131 5.48 -1.98 3.64
N ILE A 132 6.75 -1.96 4.05
CA ILE A 132 7.83 -1.36 3.25
C ILE A 132 7.95 -2.07 1.89
N CYS A 133 7.99 -3.40 1.87
CA CYS A 133 8.08 -4.17 0.63
C CYS A 133 6.88 -3.93 -0.28
N ILE A 134 5.67 -3.93 0.26
CA ILE A 134 4.45 -3.69 -0.51
C ILE A 134 4.38 -2.27 -1.05
N ASP A 135 4.73 -1.26 -0.25
CA ASP A 135 4.78 0.13 -0.72
C ASP A 135 5.75 0.28 -1.90
N LEU A 136 6.94 -0.30 -1.78
CA LEU A 136 7.91 -0.31 -2.89
C LEU A 136 7.38 -1.02 -4.13
N LEU A 137 6.68 -2.14 -3.98
CA LEU A 137 6.07 -2.88 -5.09
C LEU A 137 4.98 -2.06 -5.78
N ILE A 138 3.99 -1.56 -5.04
CA ILE A 138 2.86 -0.77 -5.58
C ILE A 138 3.42 0.41 -6.38
N ASN A 139 4.40 1.08 -5.81
CA ASN A 139 5.00 2.25 -6.43
C ASN A 139 5.84 1.91 -7.66
N SER A 140 6.59 0.80 -7.64
CA SER A 140 7.37 0.33 -8.79
C SER A 140 6.45 -0.04 -9.96
N PHE A 141 5.35 -0.77 -9.70
CA PHE A 141 4.35 -1.07 -10.72
C PHE A 141 3.73 0.18 -11.31
N ARG A 142 3.44 1.18 -10.48
CA ARG A 142 2.91 2.44 -10.96
C ARG A 142 3.91 3.18 -11.83
N GLN A 143 5.17 3.19 -11.45
CA GLN A 143 6.23 3.87 -12.19
C GLN A 143 6.47 3.20 -13.56
N LEU A 144 6.47 1.88 -13.59
CA LEU A 144 6.52 1.11 -14.83
C LEU A 144 5.33 1.42 -15.74
N ASN A 145 4.11 1.51 -15.17
CA ASN A 145 2.92 1.85 -15.93
C ASN A 145 2.97 3.28 -16.51
N LEU A 146 3.58 4.22 -15.80
CA LEU A 146 3.78 5.58 -16.31
C LEU A 146 4.87 5.63 -17.41
N MET A 147 5.93 4.85 -17.29
CA MET A 147 7.01 4.79 -18.28
C MET A 147 6.60 4.09 -19.57
N LEU A 148 5.85 3.00 -19.47
CA LEU A 148 5.39 2.21 -20.61
C LEU A 148 4.13 2.78 -21.27
N GLY A 149 3.50 3.76 -20.63
CA GLY A 149 2.19 4.29 -21.03
C GLY A 149 1.03 3.48 -20.47
N ASN A 150 -0.05 4.18 -20.16
CA ASN A 150 -1.22 3.59 -19.50
C ASN A 150 -1.82 2.41 -20.30
N GLY A 151 -1.87 1.25 -19.65
CA GLY A 151 -2.46 0.02 -20.21
C GLY A 151 -1.46 -0.89 -20.94
N ASN A 152 -0.25 -0.45 -21.20
CA ASN A 152 0.74 -1.26 -21.93
C ASN A 152 1.31 -2.40 -21.08
N ILE A 153 1.35 -2.24 -19.75
CA ILE A 153 1.72 -3.36 -18.84
C ILE A 153 0.74 -4.53 -19.01
N ALA A 154 -0.57 -4.26 -19.06
CA ALA A 154 -1.56 -5.31 -19.26
C ALA A 154 -1.39 -6.01 -20.62
N LYS A 155 -1.04 -5.27 -21.67
CA LYS A 155 -0.73 -5.82 -22.99
C LYS A 155 0.56 -6.65 -22.98
N LEU A 156 1.57 -6.24 -22.21
CA LEU A 156 2.82 -6.97 -22.03
C LEU A 156 2.57 -8.31 -21.32
N ILE A 157 1.83 -8.30 -20.23
CA ILE A 157 1.52 -9.50 -19.44
C ILE A 157 0.63 -10.45 -20.25
N THR A 158 -0.30 -9.95 -21.07
CA THR A 158 -1.19 -10.77 -21.91
C THR A 158 -0.57 -11.18 -23.25
N GLY A 159 0.70 -10.83 -23.52
CA GLY A 159 1.38 -11.18 -24.76
C GLY A 159 0.90 -10.41 -26.00
N LYS A 160 -0.06 -9.50 -25.86
CA LYS A 160 -0.62 -8.73 -26.99
C LYS A 160 0.35 -7.72 -27.62
N PHE A 161 1.51 -7.53 -27.03
CA PHE A 161 2.59 -6.70 -27.57
C PHE A 161 3.34 -7.36 -28.73
N TYR A 162 3.22 -8.69 -28.87
CA TYR A 162 3.96 -9.48 -29.85
C TYR A 162 3.19 -9.75 -31.15
N HIS A 163 2.01 -9.16 -31.34
CA HIS A 163 1.31 -9.18 -32.61
C HIS A 163 1.44 -7.79 -33.28
N PRO A 164 2.48 -7.55 -34.10
CA PRO A 164 2.47 -6.39 -34.97
C PRO A 164 1.24 -6.54 -35.89
N ARG A 165 0.36 -5.54 -35.91
CA ARG A 165 -0.61 -5.44 -37.00
C ARG A 165 0.22 -5.23 -38.24
N GLU A 166 0.24 -6.21 -39.12
CA GLU A 166 0.57 -5.97 -40.51
C GLU A 166 -0.54 -5.04 -41.05
N GLU A 167 -0.22 -3.76 -41.20
CA GLU A 167 -1.03 -2.83 -41.95
C GLU A 167 -0.74 -3.17 -43.43
N GLU A 168 -1.70 -3.88 -44.07
CA GLU A 168 -1.81 -3.93 -45.54
C GLU A 168 -2.27 -2.60 -46.08
#